data_cd50683b2583a605dfd355004872102f
#
_entry.id   cd50683b2583a605dfd355004872102f
#
_cell.length_a   1.000
_cell.length_b   1.000
_cell.length_c   1.000
_cell.angle_alpha   90.00
_cell.angle_beta   90.00
_cell.angle_gamma   90.00
#
_symmetry.space_group_name_H-M   'P 1'
#
loop_
_entity.id
_entity.type
_entity.pdbx_description
1 polymer ?
#
loop_
_entity_poly.entity_id
_entity_poly.type
_entity_poly.pdbx_seq_one_letter_code
_entity_poly.pdbx_strand_id
1 'polypeptide(L)'
;ICQRPKNKARALLWEFVGGKVEPGETKPQALIRECREELAITVSVGEQFMETTYSYPDITIHLTLFSCTIKEGTPKLLEHNDLRWITPDKITDFSFCPADRPILKRIMEENKK
;
A
#
# COMPACT_ATOMS: atom_id res chain seq x y z
N ILE A 1 6.42 -2.55 1.38
CA ILE A 1 5.26 -3.44 1.37
C ILE A 1 4.99 -3.98 2.76
N CYS A 2 3.73 -4.27 3.04
CA CYS A 2 3.27 -4.73 4.34
C CYS A 2 2.49 -6.03 4.19
N GLN A 3 2.63 -6.94 5.15
CA GLN A 3 1.92 -8.21 5.16
C GLN A 3 0.69 -8.12 6.05
N ARG A 4 -0.47 -8.49 5.51
CA ARG A 4 -1.73 -8.48 6.26
C ARG A 4 -1.70 -9.45 7.44
N PRO A 5 -2.31 -9.08 8.58
CA PRO A 5 -2.31 -9.96 9.74
C PRO A 5 -3.16 -11.22 9.52
N LYS A 6 -2.91 -12.26 10.34
CA LYS A 6 -3.58 -13.56 10.23
C LYS A 6 -5.09 -13.52 10.44
N ASN A 7 -5.58 -12.54 11.20
CA ASN A 7 -6.98 -12.45 11.60
C ASN A 7 -7.86 -11.60 10.68
N LYS A 8 -7.34 -11.20 9.52
CA LYS A 8 -8.09 -10.39 8.54
C LYS A 8 -8.29 -11.14 7.23
N ALA A 9 -9.27 -10.68 6.43
CA ALA A 9 -9.47 -11.18 5.07
C ALA A 9 -8.16 -11.07 4.28
N ARG A 10 -7.92 -11.99 3.37
CA ARG A 10 -6.69 -12.05 2.58
C ARG A 10 -5.45 -12.12 3.47
N ALA A 11 -5.53 -12.94 4.52
CA ALA A 11 -4.51 -13.10 5.55
C ALA A 11 -3.14 -13.44 4.96
N LEU A 12 -2.10 -12.81 5.52
CA LEU A 12 -0.69 -13.02 5.16
C LEU A 12 -0.30 -12.68 3.72
N LEU A 13 -1.20 -12.10 2.93
CA LEU A 13 -0.85 -11.55 1.63
C LEU A 13 -0.22 -10.17 1.83
N TRP A 14 0.64 -9.79 0.88
CA TRP A 14 1.32 -8.51 0.91
C TRP A 14 0.50 -7.43 0.21
N GLU A 15 0.68 -6.19 0.64
CA GLU A 15 -0.04 -5.03 0.11
C GLU A 15 0.77 -3.76 0.31
N PHE A 16 0.35 -2.69 -0.34
CA PHE A 16 0.85 -1.35 -0.02
C PHE A 16 0.13 -0.83 1.21
N VAL A 17 0.80 0.05 1.98
CA VAL A 17 0.18 0.69 3.14
C VAL A 17 -0.90 1.67 2.67
N GLY A 18 -2.00 1.72 3.40
CA GLY A 18 -3.09 2.63 3.12
C GLY A 18 -4.42 2.14 3.67
N GLY A 19 -5.46 2.87 3.38
CA GLY A 19 -6.81 2.54 3.83
C GLY A 19 -7.85 3.43 3.19
N LYS A 20 -9.02 3.48 3.80
CA LYS A 20 -10.16 4.21 3.27
C LYS A 20 -10.00 5.71 3.47
N VAL A 21 -10.44 6.48 2.46
CA VAL A 21 -10.61 7.93 2.59
C VAL A 21 -11.86 8.18 3.43
N GLU A 22 -11.72 8.93 4.51
CA GLU A 22 -12.83 9.29 5.39
C GLU A 22 -13.50 10.58 4.93
N PRO A 23 -14.77 10.84 5.35
CA PRO A 23 -15.43 12.09 5.01
C PRO A 23 -14.60 13.31 5.41
N GLY A 24 -14.48 14.27 4.48
CA GLY A 24 -13.70 15.48 4.70
C GLY A 24 -12.20 15.35 4.42
N GLU A 25 -11.71 14.15 4.11
CA GLU A 25 -10.30 13.96 3.75
C GLU A 25 -10.11 13.96 2.23
N THR A 26 -8.95 14.47 1.79
CA THR A 26 -8.45 14.20 0.44
C THR A 26 -7.74 12.85 0.44
N LYS A 27 -7.47 12.29 -0.74
CA LYS A 27 -6.69 11.03 -0.85
C LYS A 27 -5.30 11.16 -0.23
N PRO A 28 -4.51 12.23 -0.49
CA PRO A 28 -3.23 12.42 0.20
C PRO A 28 -3.34 12.50 1.72
N GLN A 29 -4.36 13.21 2.23
CA GLN A 29 -4.58 13.31 3.68
C GLN A 29 -4.87 11.95 4.31
N ALA A 30 -5.70 11.13 3.63
CA ALA A 30 -6.00 9.78 4.09
C ALA A 30 -4.73 8.93 4.17
N LEU A 31 -3.86 9.01 3.17
CA LEU A 31 -2.60 8.26 3.14
C LEU A 31 -1.68 8.69 4.28
N ILE A 32 -1.56 10.00 4.53
CA ILE A 32 -0.75 10.52 5.65
C ILE A 32 -1.26 9.97 6.98
N ARG A 33 -2.58 10.00 7.18
CA ARG A 33 -3.21 9.47 8.40
C ARG A 33 -2.96 7.98 8.55
N GLU A 34 -3.18 7.19 7.51
CA GLU A 34 -3.00 5.73 7.54
C GLU A 34 -1.55 5.34 7.81
N CYS A 35 -0.58 6.02 7.21
CA CYS A 35 0.83 5.77 7.47
C CYS A 35 1.19 6.04 8.93
N ARG A 36 0.61 7.07 9.53
CA ARG A 36 0.83 7.38 10.94
C ARG A 36 0.20 6.33 11.85
N GLU A 37 -1.03 5.91 11.55
CA GLU A 37 -1.75 4.90 12.34
C GLU A 37 -1.13 3.51 12.22
N GLU A 38 -0.70 3.11 11.03
CA GLU A 38 -0.23 1.76 10.77
C GLU A 38 1.27 1.58 10.98
N LEU A 39 2.08 2.60 10.72
CA LEU A 39 3.54 2.51 10.72
C LEU A 39 4.24 3.51 11.64
N ALA A 40 3.52 4.41 12.28
CA ALA A 40 4.07 5.49 13.14
C ALA A 40 5.07 6.38 12.40
N ILE A 41 4.81 6.65 11.12
CA ILE A 41 5.64 7.55 10.31
C ILE A 41 4.82 8.70 9.75
N THR A 42 5.52 9.81 9.46
CA THR A 42 4.95 10.93 8.71
C THR A 42 5.54 10.91 7.31
N VAL A 43 4.67 10.86 6.30
CA VAL A 43 5.08 10.85 4.90
C VAL A 43 4.77 12.18 4.21
N SER A 44 5.60 12.51 3.23
CA SER A 44 5.31 13.56 2.26
C SER A 44 4.79 12.89 1.01
N VAL A 45 3.56 13.23 0.60
CA VAL A 45 2.91 12.62 -0.55
C VAL A 45 3.27 13.39 -1.81
N GLY A 46 3.80 12.68 -2.80
CA GLY A 46 4.16 13.23 -4.10
C GLY A 46 3.09 13.01 -5.14
N GLU A 47 3.51 12.66 -6.35
CA GLU A 47 2.61 12.49 -7.48
C GLU A 47 1.81 11.19 -7.39
N GLN A 48 0.60 11.22 -7.94
CA GLN A 48 -0.21 10.02 -8.12
C GLN A 48 0.45 9.15 -9.19
N PHE A 49 0.74 7.89 -8.83
CA PHE A 49 1.37 6.94 -9.74
C PHE A 49 0.34 6.27 -10.66
N MET A 50 -0.74 5.75 -10.06
CA MET A 50 -1.87 5.19 -10.81
C MET A 50 -3.06 4.95 -9.87
N GLU A 51 -4.21 4.65 -10.47
CA GLU A 51 -5.38 4.18 -9.73
C GLU A 51 -5.98 2.97 -10.44
N THR A 52 -6.65 2.13 -9.68
CA THR A 52 -7.27 0.91 -10.18
C THR A 52 -8.45 0.51 -9.30
N THR A 53 -9.37 -0.26 -9.86
CA THR A 53 -10.52 -0.80 -9.12
C THR A 53 -10.50 -2.32 -9.24
N TYR A 54 -10.72 -2.99 -8.13
CA TYR A 54 -10.77 -4.44 -8.09
C TYR A 54 -11.97 -4.91 -7.26
N SER A 55 -12.72 -5.89 -7.78
CA SER A 55 -13.89 -6.45 -7.10
C SER A 55 -13.55 -7.83 -6.55
N TYR A 56 -13.55 -7.94 -5.22
CA TYR A 56 -13.52 -9.22 -4.52
C TYR A 56 -14.98 -9.67 -4.32
N PRO A 57 -15.22 -10.97 -4.00
CA PRO A 57 -16.58 -11.41 -3.70
C PRO A 57 -17.25 -10.66 -2.54
N ASP A 58 -16.45 -10.21 -1.57
CA ASP A 58 -16.93 -9.54 -0.36
C ASP A 58 -16.94 -8.01 -0.47
N ILE A 59 -16.09 -7.42 -1.34
CA ILE A 59 -15.94 -5.96 -1.41
C ILE A 59 -15.32 -5.53 -2.74
N THR A 60 -15.70 -4.34 -3.23
CA THR A 60 -15.03 -3.67 -4.35
C THR A 60 -14.10 -2.60 -3.78
N ILE A 61 -12.85 -2.63 -4.20
CA ILE A 61 -11.81 -1.72 -3.73
C ILE A 61 -11.35 -0.81 -4.87
N HIS A 62 -11.31 0.49 -4.60
CA HIS A 62 -10.69 1.47 -5.49
C HIS A 62 -9.40 1.94 -4.84
N LEU A 63 -8.27 1.68 -5.51
CA LEU A 63 -6.93 2.01 -5.01
C LEU A 63 -6.33 3.16 -5.80
N THR A 64 -5.77 4.13 -5.07
CA THR A 64 -4.96 5.19 -5.66
C THR A 64 -3.57 5.10 -5.03
N LEU A 65 -2.55 4.92 -5.86
CA LEU A 65 -1.16 4.80 -5.40
C LEU A 65 -0.42 6.12 -5.63
N PHE A 66 0.27 6.58 -4.60
CA PHE A 66 1.09 7.79 -4.66
C PHE A 66 2.55 7.48 -4.41
N SER A 67 3.44 8.24 -5.04
CA SER A 67 4.84 8.28 -4.66
C SER A 67 4.97 9.07 -3.37
N CYS A 68 5.72 8.54 -2.40
CA CYS A 68 5.89 9.17 -1.10
C CYS A 68 7.33 9.09 -0.64
N THR A 69 7.69 10.01 0.26
CA THR A 69 8.95 9.93 1.00
C THR A 69 8.65 9.99 2.49
N ILE A 70 9.48 9.34 3.30
CA ILE A 70 9.35 9.42 4.75
C ILE A 70 9.95 10.76 5.20
N LYS A 71 9.12 11.59 5.83
CA LYS A 71 9.51 12.89 6.36
C LYS A 71 10.02 12.77 7.79
N GLU A 72 9.37 11.93 8.61
CA GLU A 72 9.74 11.70 10.02
C GLU A 72 9.41 10.27 10.41
N GLY A 73 10.20 9.73 11.33
CA GLY A 73 9.97 8.44 11.97
C GLY A 73 10.62 7.26 11.26
N THR A 74 10.65 6.14 11.97
CA THR A 74 11.09 4.84 11.44
C THR A 74 9.87 3.93 11.46
N PRO A 75 9.57 3.23 10.35
CA PRO A 75 8.38 2.38 10.29
C PRO A 75 8.34 1.32 11.41
N LYS A 76 7.16 1.19 12.04
CA LYS A 76 6.89 0.23 13.11
C LYS A 76 5.70 -0.63 12.73
N LEU A 77 5.71 -1.88 13.18
CA LEU A 77 4.60 -2.81 12.97
C LEU A 77 3.51 -2.59 14.02
N LEU A 78 2.57 -1.69 13.75
CA LEU A 78 1.46 -1.42 14.66
C LEU A 78 0.22 -2.27 14.32
N GLU A 79 0.01 -2.60 13.05
CA GLU A 79 -1.16 -3.36 12.59
C GLU A 79 -0.82 -4.54 11.68
N HIS A 80 0.26 -4.46 10.91
CA HIS A 80 0.66 -5.50 9.96
C HIS A 80 1.50 -6.59 10.64
N ASN A 81 1.52 -7.78 10.02
CA ASN A 81 2.32 -8.90 10.50
C ASN A 81 3.81 -8.73 10.19
N ASP A 82 4.14 -8.12 9.06
CA ASP A 82 5.52 -7.88 8.64
C ASP A 82 5.58 -6.67 7.71
N LEU A 83 6.79 -6.14 7.53
CA LEU A 83 7.08 -4.99 6.67
C LEU A 83 8.41 -5.21 5.99
N ARG A 84 8.49 -4.94 4.69
CA ARG A 84 9.72 -5.08 3.90
C ARG A 84 9.92 -3.90 2.98
N TRP A 85 11.19 -3.49 2.87
CA TRP A 85 11.64 -2.63 1.79
C TRP A 85 12.16 -3.53 0.67
N ILE A 86 11.60 -3.35 -0.53
CA ILE A 86 11.99 -4.17 -1.70
C ILE A 86 12.24 -3.28 -2.90
N THR A 87 13.03 -3.79 -3.83
CA THR A 87 13.18 -3.21 -5.16
C THR A 87 12.22 -3.92 -6.13
N PRO A 88 11.88 -3.30 -7.30
CA PRO A 88 10.92 -3.91 -8.23
C PRO A 88 11.28 -5.32 -8.70
N ASP A 89 12.57 -5.66 -8.79
CA ASP A 89 13.02 -7.00 -9.19
C ASP A 89 12.70 -8.08 -8.15
N LYS A 90 12.31 -7.70 -6.93
CA LYS A 90 11.95 -8.63 -5.85
C LYS A 90 10.45 -8.88 -5.72
N ILE A 91 9.63 -8.18 -6.50
CA ILE A 91 8.17 -8.28 -6.39
C ILE A 91 7.68 -9.73 -6.52
N THR A 92 8.26 -10.52 -7.43
CA THR A 92 7.84 -11.89 -7.67
C THR A 92 8.15 -12.86 -6.52
N ASP A 93 8.95 -12.43 -5.54
CA ASP A 93 9.27 -13.25 -4.36
C ASP A 93 8.15 -13.20 -3.30
N PHE A 94 7.13 -12.37 -3.49
CA PHE A 94 6.07 -12.14 -2.51
C PHE A 94 4.69 -12.43 -3.11
N SER A 95 3.76 -12.91 -2.27
CA SER A 95 2.37 -13.15 -2.67
C SER A 95 1.53 -11.93 -2.28
N PHE A 96 1.11 -11.17 -3.28
CA PHE A 96 0.35 -9.94 -3.09
C PHE A 96 -1.16 -10.16 -3.15
N CYS A 97 -1.91 -9.23 -2.53
CA CYS A 97 -3.35 -9.16 -2.71
C CYS A 97 -3.67 -8.96 -4.20
N PRO A 98 -4.69 -9.66 -4.74
CA PRO A 98 -5.04 -9.52 -6.16
C PRO A 98 -5.30 -8.07 -6.61
N ALA A 99 -5.87 -7.23 -5.75
CA ALA A 99 -6.13 -5.83 -6.06
C ALA A 99 -4.86 -5.03 -6.39
N ASP A 100 -3.71 -5.45 -5.87
CA ASP A 100 -2.43 -4.76 -6.08
C ASP A 100 -1.71 -5.18 -7.37
N ARG A 101 -2.12 -6.29 -7.98
CA ARG A 101 -1.44 -6.84 -9.16
C ARG A 101 -1.30 -5.88 -10.34
N PRO A 102 -2.32 -5.12 -10.73
CA PRO A 102 -2.16 -4.14 -11.81
C PRO A 102 -1.10 -3.08 -11.51
N ILE A 103 -1.01 -2.66 -10.24
CA ILE A 103 -0.01 -1.70 -9.78
C ILE A 103 1.40 -2.29 -9.89
N LEU A 104 1.56 -3.53 -9.42
CA LEU A 104 2.84 -4.24 -9.47
C LEU A 104 3.32 -4.44 -10.89
N LYS A 105 2.41 -4.79 -11.79
CA LYS A 105 2.72 -4.95 -13.21
C LYS A 105 3.29 -3.67 -13.80
N ARG A 106 2.67 -2.53 -13.50
CA ARG A 106 3.14 -1.23 -13.98
C ARG A 106 4.50 -0.86 -13.40
N ILE A 107 4.72 -1.12 -12.10
CA ILE A 107 6.02 -0.88 -11.45
C ILE A 107 7.11 -1.70 -12.14
N MET A 108 6.86 -2.98 -12.42
CA MET A 108 7.84 -3.84 -13.11
C MET A 108 8.11 -3.36 -14.53
N GLU A 109 7.10 -2.92 -15.27
CA GLU A 109 7.26 -2.37 -16.62
C GLU A 109 8.09 -1.09 -16.62
N GLU A 110 7.85 -0.19 -15.67
CA GLU A 110 8.62 1.05 -15.52
C GLU A 110 10.09 0.78 -15.18
N ASN A 111 10.34 -0.26 -14.38
CA ASN A 111 11.70 -0.64 -13.98
C ASN A 111 12.54 -1.18 -15.14
N LYS A 112 11.92 -1.65 -16.20
CA LYS A 112 12.61 -2.18 -17.40
C LYS A 112 13.04 -1.11 -18.40
N LYS A 113 12.58 0.11 -18.22
CA LYS A 113 12.87 1.24 -19.12
C LYS A 113 14.26 1.83 -18.92
#